data_7a66ce34178f3ad463babe56338385f8
#
_entry.id   7a66ce34178f3ad463babe56338385f8
#
_cell.length_a   1.000
_cell.length_b   1.000
_cell.length_c   1.000
_cell.angle_alpha   90.00
_cell.angle_beta   90.00
_cell.angle_gamma   90.00
#
_symmetry.space_group_name_H-M   'P 1'
#
loop_
_entity.id
_entity.type
_entity.pdbx_description
1 polymer ?
#
loop_
_entity_poly.entity_id
_entity_poly.type
_entity_poly.pdbx_seq_one_letter_code
_entity_poly.pdbx_strand_id
1 'polypeptide(L)'
;MENEELIKQVTEKAEKWLTPAYDAETQAEIKKMLANPDKTDLIEAFYKDLEFGTGGLRGIMGVGSNRMNIYTVGAATQGLSNYLNKNFKDLDQISVVVGHDCRNNSRLFAEISANIFSANGIKVYLFEDMRPTPEMSFAIRHFGCQSGINITASHNPREYNGYKAYLDDGAQVLAPHDKGIIDEVNKISSATDIKFEGNKDLIQIVGEEVDSVYLNKVKTISIDPEVIKRQKDLKIVYTPIHGTGMMLIPRALKQWGFENVHTVPEQMVKSGDFPTVVSPNPENAEALSMAIDLAKKIDADIVMASDPDADRVGMACKNDKGEWVLINGNQTCLLFLYYIIKNRIAMGKMKDDDFIVKTIVTTELIKSVADKNHIEMLDCYTGFKWIAREIRLREGKQQYIGGGEESYGFLAEDFVRDKDAVSACTLLAEICAWAKDQGKTLFEVLLDIYVEYGFSKETTVNVVKPGKSGAEEIKAMMENFRSNPPREIGGSKVVLVKDFKTLKVTDGNGNITEIDMPEASNVLQYFTEDGTKISVRPSGTEPKIKFYVEVKGEMGCHKCFDAANAAAEEKVEAVRKSLGI
;
A
#
# COMPACT_ATOMS: atom_id res chain seq x y z
N MET A 1 7.96 31.70 25.62
CA MET A 1 9.34 31.66 25.08
C MET A 1 9.48 30.69 23.93
N GLU A 2 9.26 29.37 24.07
CA GLU A 2 9.39 28.41 22.93
C GLU A 2 8.39 28.71 21.78
N ASN A 3 7.15 29.10 22.09
CA ASN A 3 6.15 29.37 21.08
C ASN A 3 6.39 30.69 20.31
N GLU A 4 6.93 31.69 20.94
CA GLU A 4 7.29 32.97 20.31
C GLU A 4 8.48 32.83 19.36
N GLU A 5 9.48 32.06 19.75
CA GLU A 5 10.63 31.76 18.87
C GLU A 5 10.20 30.95 17.66
N LEU A 6 9.31 29.95 17.83
CA LEU A 6 8.74 29.19 16.72
C LEU A 6 7.95 30.09 15.76
N ILE A 7 7.08 30.98 16.29
CA ILE A 7 6.30 31.92 15.47
C ILE A 7 7.23 32.83 14.67
N LYS A 8 8.31 33.32 15.28
CA LYS A 8 9.32 34.13 14.59
C LYS A 8 9.96 33.36 13.44
N GLN A 9 10.43 32.12 13.68
CA GLN A 9 11.06 31.26 12.67
C GLN A 9 10.14 30.97 11.49
N VAL A 10 8.87 30.60 11.76
CA VAL A 10 7.90 30.32 10.68
C VAL A 10 7.52 31.58 9.92
N THR A 11 7.45 32.74 10.59
CA THR A 11 7.21 34.05 9.95
C THR A 11 8.33 34.38 8.97
N GLU A 12 9.59 34.31 9.41
CA GLU A 12 10.76 34.54 8.56
C GLU A 12 10.81 33.59 7.36
N LYS A 13 10.40 32.34 7.56
CA LYS A 13 10.33 31.34 6.49
C LYS A 13 9.22 31.64 5.49
N ALA A 14 8.04 32.02 5.96
CA ALA A 14 6.91 32.40 5.12
C ALA A 14 7.18 33.67 4.31
N GLU A 15 7.86 34.67 4.90
CA GLU A 15 8.24 35.92 4.21
C GLU A 15 9.16 35.67 3.00
N LYS A 16 10.00 34.62 3.02
CA LYS A 16 10.84 34.22 1.87
C LYS A 16 10.01 33.81 0.64
N TRP A 17 8.74 33.47 0.82
CA TRP A 17 7.83 33.11 -0.25
C TRP A 17 7.07 34.34 -0.82
N LEU A 18 7.29 35.55 -0.28
CA LEU A 18 6.72 36.80 -0.77
C LEU A 18 7.58 37.47 -1.85
N THR A 19 8.27 36.68 -2.67
CA THR A 19 9.10 37.15 -3.77
C THR A 19 8.43 36.87 -5.13
N PRO A 20 8.84 37.52 -6.23
CA PRO A 20 8.32 37.26 -7.57
C PRO A 20 8.52 35.82 -8.08
N ALA A 21 9.31 35.02 -7.41
CA ALA A 21 9.49 33.59 -7.72
C ALA A 21 8.24 32.75 -7.41
N TYR A 22 7.33 33.29 -6.59
CA TYR A 22 6.07 32.64 -6.22
C TYR A 22 4.89 33.40 -6.82
N ASP A 23 3.85 32.68 -7.23
CA ASP A 23 2.67 33.26 -7.86
C ASP A 23 1.87 34.18 -6.91
N ALA A 24 1.01 35.02 -7.49
CA ALA A 24 0.27 36.03 -6.75
C ALA A 24 -0.75 35.44 -5.77
N GLU A 25 -1.33 34.26 -6.10
CA GLU A 25 -2.30 33.57 -5.24
C GLU A 25 -1.61 33.01 -3.99
N THR A 26 -0.47 32.34 -4.18
CA THR A 26 0.40 31.84 -3.10
C THR A 26 0.81 32.99 -2.18
N GLN A 27 1.28 34.12 -2.74
CA GLN A 27 1.67 35.30 -1.93
C GLN A 27 0.49 35.90 -1.16
N ALA A 28 -0.71 35.93 -1.76
CA ALA A 28 -1.91 36.46 -1.12
C ALA A 28 -2.31 35.60 0.09
N GLU A 29 -2.27 34.29 -0.04
CA GLU A 29 -2.60 33.37 1.05
C GLU A 29 -1.57 33.46 2.20
N ILE A 30 -0.28 33.60 1.89
CA ILE A 30 0.77 33.81 2.91
C ILE A 30 0.52 35.13 3.67
N LYS A 31 0.21 36.23 2.98
CA LYS A 31 -0.11 37.52 3.62
C LYS A 31 -1.29 37.38 4.56
N LYS A 32 -2.31 36.61 4.17
CA LYS A 32 -3.47 36.31 5.02
C LYS A 32 -3.10 35.53 6.28
N MET A 33 -2.26 34.46 6.14
CA MET A 33 -1.75 33.70 7.29
C MET A 33 -0.92 34.59 8.23
N LEU A 34 -0.06 35.45 7.68
CA LEU A 34 0.75 36.41 8.46
C LEU A 34 -0.07 37.43 9.20
N ALA A 35 -1.18 37.91 8.61
CA ALA A 35 -2.09 38.87 9.22
C ALA A 35 -3.02 38.25 10.29
N ASN A 36 -3.23 36.94 10.25
CA ASN A 36 -4.12 36.26 11.19
C ASN A 36 -3.52 36.28 12.61
N PRO A 37 -4.26 36.75 13.65
CA PRO A 37 -3.81 36.65 15.04
C PRO A 37 -3.58 35.20 15.50
N ASP A 38 -4.39 34.26 15.05
CA ASP A 38 -4.17 32.82 15.23
C ASP A 38 -3.11 32.35 14.26
N LYS A 39 -1.94 31.97 14.79
CA LYS A 39 -0.78 31.52 14.03
C LYS A 39 -0.75 30.02 13.78
N THR A 40 -1.78 29.27 14.16
CA THR A 40 -1.83 27.80 14.05
C THR A 40 -1.58 27.34 12.61
N ASP A 41 -2.30 27.90 11.64
CA ASP A 41 -2.15 27.53 10.23
C ASP A 41 -0.78 27.93 9.66
N LEU A 42 -0.25 29.09 10.04
CA LEU A 42 1.10 29.52 9.67
C LEU A 42 2.17 28.56 10.21
N ILE A 43 2.03 28.16 11.48
CA ILE A 43 2.94 27.19 12.10
C ILE A 43 2.87 25.85 11.34
N GLU A 44 1.69 25.29 11.16
CA GLU A 44 1.49 24.01 10.46
C GLU A 44 2.02 24.05 9.01
N ALA A 45 1.93 25.18 8.34
CA ALA A 45 2.40 25.35 6.96
C ALA A 45 3.94 25.45 6.84
N PHE A 46 4.65 25.95 7.88
CA PHE A 46 6.06 26.32 7.77
C PHE A 46 6.99 25.81 8.88
N TYR A 47 6.50 25.10 9.93
CA TYR A 47 7.35 24.66 11.04
C TYR A 47 8.46 23.68 10.63
N LYS A 48 8.29 22.98 9.53
CA LYS A 48 9.29 22.12 8.88
C LYS A 48 9.12 22.19 7.36
N ASP A 49 10.00 21.54 6.63
CA ASP A 49 9.82 21.26 5.21
C ASP A 49 9.18 19.89 5.03
N LEU A 50 8.39 19.73 3.96
CA LEU A 50 7.83 18.45 3.59
C LEU A 50 8.97 17.54 3.13
N GLU A 51 9.24 16.51 3.90
CA GLU A 51 10.37 15.62 3.66
C GLU A 51 10.09 14.66 2.50
N PHE A 52 11.03 14.58 1.58
CA PHE A 52 11.08 13.49 0.62
C PHE A 52 11.56 12.24 1.37
N GLY A 53 10.62 11.36 1.74
CA GLY A 53 10.92 10.09 2.42
C GLY A 53 11.38 9.01 1.43
N THR A 54 11.57 7.80 1.95
CA THR A 54 12.04 6.62 1.18
C THR A 54 11.09 6.14 0.08
N GLY A 55 10.21 6.93 -0.44
CA GLY A 55 9.25 6.56 -1.50
C GLY A 55 8.56 7.76 -2.09
N GLY A 56 8.90 8.98 -1.64
CA GLY A 56 8.30 10.21 -2.14
C GLY A 56 7.83 11.16 -1.05
N LEU A 57 6.85 12.01 -1.39
CA LEU A 57 6.22 12.99 -0.50
C LEU A 57 4.80 12.56 -0.14
N ARG A 58 4.33 12.98 1.03
CA ARG A 58 2.91 12.93 1.40
C ARG A 58 2.59 14.04 2.39
N GLY A 59 1.53 14.79 2.16
CA GLY A 59 1.12 15.87 3.06
C GLY A 59 -0.25 16.42 2.70
N ILE A 60 -0.73 17.29 3.58
CA ILE A 60 -1.95 18.09 3.34
C ILE A 60 -1.65 19.08 2.21
N MET A 61 -2.62 19.28 1.30
CA MET A 61 -2.51 20.27 0.23
C MET A 61 -2.67 21.69 0.78
N GLY A 62 -1.92 22.64 0.23
CA GLY A 62 -2.00 24.04 0.60
C GLY A 62 -0.67 24.77 0.43
N VAL A 63 -0.69 26.05 0.77
CA VAL A 63 0.50 26.92 0.71
C VAL A 63 1.41 26.65 1.91
N GLY A 64 2.71 26.60 1.66
CA GLY A 64 3.74 26.41 2.68
C GLY A 64 4.72 25.28 2.37
N SER A 65 5.87 25.34 3.00
CA SER A 65 6.94 24.37 2.78
C SER A 65 6.65 22.96 3.36
N ASN A 66 5.70 22.88 4.31
CA ASN A 66 5.23 21.61 4.89
C ASN A 66 3.92 21.12 4.26
N ARG A 67 3.54 21.63 3.11
CA ARG A 67 2.30 21.32 2.40
C ARG A 67 2.60 20.82 0.98
N MET A 68 1.65 20.02 0.43
CA MET A 68 1.68 19.63 -0.98
C MET A 68 1.17 20.78 -1.84
N ASN A 69 2.02 21.33 -2.69
CA ASN A 69 1.74 22.39 -3.64
C ASN A 69 2.69 22.32 -4.84
N ILE A 70 2.53 23.23 -5.79
CA ILE A 70 3.34 23.25 -7.03
C ILE A 70 4.85 23.43 -6.76
N TYR A 71 5.21 24.09 -5.66
CA TYR A 71 6.62 24.33 -5.31
C TYR A 71 7.27 23.14 -4.62
N THR A 72 6.58 22.47 -3.70
CA THR A 72 7.10 21.28 -3.03
C THR A 72 7.16 20.08 -3.99
N VAL A 73 6.14 19.91 -4.84
CA VAL A 73 6.15 18.94 -5.95
C VAL A 73 7.24 19.30 -6.97
N GLY A 74 7.37 20.60 -7.27
CA GLY A 74 8.39 21.10 -8.17
C GLY A 74 9.81 20.82 -7.68
N ALA A 75 10.10 21.08 -6.40
CA ALA A 75 11.38 20.79 -5.77
C ALA A 75 11.73 19.30 -5.82
N ALA A 76 10.75 18.43 -5.49
CA ALA A 76 10.92 16.99 -5.59
C ALA A 76 11.24 16.54 -7.02
N THR A 77 10.51 17.06 -8.01
CA THR A 77 10.71 16.70 -9.42
C THR A 77 12.03 17.24 -9.98
N GLN A 78 12.43 18.46 -9.60
CA GLN A 78 13.73 19.01 -9.99
C GLN A 78 14.87 18.19 -9.39
N GLY A 79 14.78 17.84 -8.10
CA GLY A 79 15.79 16.99 -7.45
C GLY A 79 15.88 15.60 -8.08
N LEU A 80 14.74 14.98 -8.37
CA LEU A 80 14.72 13.70 -9.09
C LEU A 80 15.30 13.82 -10.50
N SER A 81 14.99 14.91 -11.23
CA SER A 81 15.58 15.19 -12.55
C SER A 81 17.10 15.31 -12.48
N ASN A 82 17.61 16.04 -11.48
CA ASN A 82 19.06 16.18 -11.26
C ASN A 82 19.73 14.84 -10.96
N TYR A 83 19.07 14.03 -10.11
CA TYR A 83 19.53 12.67 -9.79
C TYR A 83 19.60 11.78 -11.04
N LEU A 84 18.55 11.76 -11.86
CA LEU A 84 18.48 10.95 -13.07
C LEU A 84 19.56 11.38 -14.08
N ASN A 85 19.70 12.67 -14.35
CA ASN A 85 20.71 13.21 -15.27
C ASN A 85 22.15 12.88 -14.83
N LYS A 86 22.39 12.81 -13.52
CA LYS A 86 23.69 12.46 -12.95
C LYS A 86 24.01 10.96 -13.07
N ASN A 87 23.00 10.11 -12.84
CA ASN A 87 23.22 8.66 -12.74
C ASN A 87 23.04 7.93 -14.08
N PHE A 88 22.33 8.52 -15.04
CA PHE A 88 22.06 7.95 -16.37
C PHE A 88 22.66 8.80 -17.51
N LYS A 89 23.72 9.54 -17.22
CA LYS A 89 24.40 10.47 -18.17
C LYS A 89 24.89 9.81 -19.46
N ASP A 90 25.08 8.49 -19.44
CA ASP A 90 25.61 7.74 -20.58
C ASP A 90 24.49 7.27 -21.55
N LEU A 91 23.21 7.53 -21.22
CA LEU A 91 22.08 7.27 -22.10
C LEU A 91 21.84 8.46 -23.05
N ASP A 92 21.54 8.17 -24.30
CA ASP A 92 21.17 9.18 -25.29
C ASP A 92 19.90 9.94 -24.89
N GLN A 93 18.93 9.24 -24.29
CA GLN A 93 17.68 9.81 -23.82
C GLN A 93 17.20 9.12 -22.54
N ILE A 94 17.13 9.88 -21.46
CA ILE A 94 16.45 9.46 -20.21
C ILE A 94 14.96 9.65 -20.39
N SER A 95 14.16 8.72 -19.90
CA SER A 95 12.70 8.81 -19.94
C SER A 95 12.04 8.45 -18.60
N VAL A 96 10.85 9.00 -18.38
CA VAL A 96 10.03 8.77 -17.18
C VAL A 96 8.56 8.60 -17.57
N VAL A 97 7.82 7.89 -16.72
CA VAL A 97 6.35 7.84 -16.75
C VAL A 97 5.79 8.75 -15.66
N VAL A 98 4.71 9.46 -15.97
CA VAL A 98 3.98 10.31 -15.02
C VAL A 98 2.52 9.92 -15.02
N GLY A 99 2.03 9.46 -13.86
CA GLY A 99 0.66 9.12 -13.60
C GLY A 99 0.05 9.92 -12.44
N HIS A 100 -1.27 9.84 -12.28
CA HIS A 100 -1.97 10.48 -11.17
C HIS A 100 -3.28 9.78 -10.85
N ASP A 101 -3.80 10.01 -9.63
CA ASP A 101 -5.10 9.55 -9.19
C ASP A 101 -6.22 10.61 -9.42
N CYS A 102 -7.38 10.38 -8.78
CA CYS A 102 -8.56 11.25 -8.90
C CYS A 102 -8.55 12.48 -7.99
N ARG A 103 -7.55 12.62 -7.09
CA ARG A 103 -7.53 13.67 -6.07
C ARG A 103 -7.47 15.07 -6.68
N ASN A 104 -8.00 16.03 -5.93
CA ASN A 104 -7.84 17.44 -6.27
C ASN A 104 -6.35 17.76 -6.44
N ASN A 105 -6.02 18.56 -7.45
CA ASN A 105 -4.67 18.93 -7.86
C ASN A 105 -3.77 17.79 -8.38
N SER A 106 -4.18 16.51 -8.37
CA SER A 106 -3.33 15.43 -8.87
C SER A 106 -2.95 15.63 -10.34
N ARG A 107 -3.90 16.01 -11.20
CA ARG A 107 -3.63 16.33 -12.60
C ARG A 107 -2.67 17.51 -12.75
N LEU A 108 -2.90 18.59 -12.01
CA LEU A 108 -2.03 19.79 -12.02
C LEU A 108 -0.60 19.42 -11.61
N PHE A 109 -0.44 18.67 -10.54
CA PHE A 109 0.89 18.24 -10.07
C PHE A 109 1.60 17.31 -11.05
N ALA A 110 0.84 16.44 -11.73
CA ALA A 110 1.39 15.58 -12.79
C ALA A 110 1.87 16.41 -14.00
N GLU A 111 1.10 17.40 -14.45
CA GLU A 111 1.49 18.29 -15.55
C GLU A 111 2.72 19.14 -15.22
N ILE A 112 2.77 19.69 -14.00
CA ILE A 112 3.94 20.45 -13.52
C ILE A 112 5.17 19.55 -13.47
N SER A 113 5.04 18.33 -12.98
CA SER A 113 6.14 17.37 -12.96
C SER A 113 6.62 17.02 -14.38
N ALA A 114 5.69 16.80 -15.30
CA ALA A 114 6.01 16.54 -16.72
C ALA A 114 6.77 17.73 -17.34
N ASN A 115 6.34 18.96 -17.08
CA ASN A 115 7.04 20.16 -17.52
C ASN A 115 8.46 20.22 -16.98
N ILE A 116 8.66 19.98 -15.69
CA ILE A 116 9.99 20.05 -15.06
C ILE A 116 10.91 18.94 -15.61
N PHE A 117 10.46 17.71 -15.73
CA PHE A 117 11.25 16.64 -16.34
C PHE A 117 11.69 17.02 -17.76
N SER A 118 10.76 17.47 -18.59
CA SER A 118 11.03 17.84 -19.99
C SER A 118 11.94 19.06 -20.10
N ALA A 119 11.83 20.04 -19.20
CA ALA A 119 12.72 21.19 -19.10
C ALA A 119 14.17 20.80 -18.74
N ASN A 120 14.35 19.63 -18.11
CA ASN A 120 15.65 19.05 -17.81
C ASN A 120 16.13 18.03 -18.86
N GLY A 121 15.51 18.01 -20.05
CA GLY A 121 15.89 17.14 -21.17
C GLY A 121 15.44 15.69 -21.05
N ILE A 122 14.55 15.39 -20.12
CA ILE A 122 14.03 14.04 -19.88
C ILE A 122 12.74 13.85 -20.66
N LYS A 123 12.62 12.77 -21.44
CA LYS A 123 11.40 12.40 -22.14
C LYS A 123 10.34 11.93 -21.13
N VAL A 124 9.12 12.37 -21.33
CA VAL A 124 8.00 12.08 -20.41
C VAL A 124 6.89 11.34 -21.16
N TYR A 125 6.48 10.22 -20.62
CA TYR A 125 5.21 9.56 -20.96
C TYR A 125 4.19 9.96 -19.91
N LEU A 126 3.28 10.89 -20.26
CA LEU A 126 2.25 11.41 -19.37
C LEU A 126 0.91 10.76 -19.69
N PHE A 127 0.30 10.09 -18.72
CA PHE A 127 -1.04 9.57 -18.90
C PHE A 127 -2.06 10.69 -19.15
N GLU A 128 -2.93 10.48 -20.15
CA GLU A 128 -3.95 11.45 -20.57
C GLU A 128 -4.98 11.77 -19.48
N ASP A 129 -5.28 10.81 -18.63
CA ASP A 129 -6.16 10.92 -17.47
C ASP A 129 -5.64 10.01 -16.33
N MET A 130 -6.33 10.01 -15.19
CA MET A 130 -5.98 9.15 -14.06
C MET A 130 -5.85 7.68 -14.47
N ARG A 131 -4.87 7.00 -13.90
CA ARG A 131 -4.67 5.56 -14.07
C ARG A 131 -4.23 4.91 -12.76
N PRO A 132 -4.49 3.60 -12.59
CA PRO A 132 -4.02 2.81 -11.44
C PRO A 132 -2.50 2.86 -11.24
N THR A 133 -2.07 2.92 -9.99
CA THR A 133 -0.64 2.80 -9.62
C THR A 133 0.05 1.59 -10.30
N PRO A 134 -0.55 0.38 -10.31
CA PRO A 134 0.08 -0.77 -10.97
C PRO A 134 0.31 -0.59 -12.47
N GLU A 135 -0.58 0.09 -13.17
CA GLU A 135 -0.37 0.36 -14.59
C GLU A 135 0.79 1.32 -14.83
N MET A 136 0.95 2.33 -13.97
CA MET A 136 2.12 3.24 -14.03
C MET A 136 3.42 2.45 -13.78
N SER A 137 3.46 1.55 -12.79
CA SER A 137 4.58 0.64 -12.56
C SER A 137 4.88 -0.23 -13.79
N PHE A 138 3.85 -0.81 -14.40
CA PHE A 138 3.95 -1.56 -15.66
C PHE A 138 4.50 -0.71 -16.81
N ALA A 139 4.00 0.51 -16.97
CA ALA A 139 4.40 1.42 -18.06
C ALA A 139 5.89 1.79 -18.00
N ILE A 140 6.47 1.96 -16.82
CA ILE A 140 7.92 2.18 -16.65
C ILE A 140 8.72 1.06 -17.33
N ARG A 141 8.36 -0.18 -17.05
CA ARG A 141 9.02 -1.37 -17.64
C ARG A 141 8.70 -1.51 -19.13
N HIS A 142 7.47 -1.25 -19.52
CA HIS A 142 7.00 -1.34 -20.90
C HIS A 142 7.75 -0.38 -21.84
N PHE A 143 7.96 0.86 -21.40
CA PHE A 143 8.69 1.86 -22.18
C PHE A 143 10.21 1.85 -21.95
N GLY A 144 10.71 1.04 -21.02
CA GLY A 144 12.13 1.01 -20.64
C GLY A 144 12.61 2.32 -19.99
N CYS A 145 11.74 2.96 -19.21
CA CYS A 145 12.04 4.21 -18.52
C CYS A 145 12.98 4.00 -17.35
N GLN A 146 13.76 5.01 -17.00
CA GLN A 146 14.69 5.01 -15.88
C GLN A 146 13.99 5.30 -14.55
N SER A 147 12.81 5.94 -14.60
CA SER A 147 12.03 6.30 -13.43
C SER A 147 10.57 6.53 -13.81
N GLY A 148 9.74 6.74 -12.80
CA GLY A 148 8.37 7.21 -12.94
C GLY A 148 7.87 7.80 -11.64
N ILE A 149 6.78 8.53 -11.72
CA ILE A 149 6.09 9.06 -10.56
C ILE A 149 4.60 8.86 -10.67
N ASN A 150 3.96 8.69 -9.52
CA ASN A 150 2.50 8.71 -9.41
C ASN A 150 2.06 9.74 -8.37
N ILE A 151 1.22 10.67 -8.78
CA ILE A 151 0.66 11.69 -7.91
C ILE A 151 -0.58 11.11 -7.22
N THR A 152 -0.41 10.70 -5.98
CA THR A 152 -1.45 10.06 -5.18
C THR A 152 -1.10 10.05 -3.69
N ALA A 153 -2.11 10.12 -2.83
CA ALA A 153 -1.97 9.85 -1.41
C ALA A 153 -2.68 8.54 -1.00
N SER A 154 -2.86 7.60 -1.96
CA SER A 154 -3.51 6.31 -1.72
C SER A 154 -4.89 6.49 -1.05
N HIS A 155 -5.12 5.89 0.09
CA HIS A 155 -6.38 5.90 0.84
C HIS A 155 -6.51 7.03 1.89
N ASN A 156 -5.58 7.97 1.94
CA ASN A 156 -5.66 9.11 2.88
C ASN A 156 -6.91 9.97 2.60
N PRO A 157 -7.42 10.73 3.60
CA PRO A 157 -8.50 11.68 3.42
C PRO A 157 -8.25 12.70 2.30
N ARG A 158 -9.32 13.40 1.87
CA ARG A 158 -9.34 14.29 0.70
C ARG A 158 -8.35 15.45 0.76
N GLU A 159 -7.99 15.88 1.96
CA GLU A 159 -7.06 17.00 2.18
C GLU A 159 -5.63 16.66 1.78
N TYR A 160 -5.30 15.37 1.68
CA TYR A 160 -3.95 14.89 1.38
C TYR A 160 -3.72 14.71 -0.12
N ASN A 161 -2.48 14.95 -0.53
CA ASN A 161 -1.95 14.43 -1.76
C ASN A 161 -0.52 13.88 -1.53
N GLY A 162 0.07 13.28 -2.54
CA GLY A 162 1.38 12.69 -2.43
C GLY A 162 2.08 12.55 -3.79
N TYR A 163 3.33 12.17 -3.72
CA TYR A 163 4.22 11.98 -4.85
C TYR A 163 5.00 10.69 -4.61
N LYS A 164 4.62 9.61 -5.25
CA LYS A 164 5.33 8.33 -5.19
C LYS A 164 6.38 8.29 -6.29
N ALA A 165 7.63 7.96 -5.97
CA ALA A 165 8.73 7.83 -6.92
C ALA A 165 9.14 6.37 -7.12
N TYR A 166 9.45 6.01 -8.35
CA TYR A 166 9.76 4.65 -8.82
C TYR A 166 11.05 4.63 -9.63
N LEU A 167 11.71 3.49 -9.69
CA LEU A 167 12.90 3.25 -10.50
C LEU A 167 12.58 2.45 -11.78
N ASP A 168 13.62 2.10 -12.52
CA ASP A 168 13.59 1.44 -13.82
C ASP A 168 12.93 0.05 -13.81
N ASP A 169 12.90 -0.62 -12.67
CA ASP A 169 12.23 -1.90 -12.50
C ASP A 169 10.72 -1.78 -12.21
N GLY A 170 10.18 -0.55 -12.13
CA GLY A 170 8.79 -0.28 -11.80
C GLY A 170 8.46 -0.36 -10.31
N ALA A 171 9.46 -0.56 -9.43
CA ALA A 171 9.28 -0.58 -7.99
C ALA A 171 9.52 0.78 -7.36
N GLN A 172 8.90 1.04 -6.21
CA GLN A 172 9.19 2.24 -5.42
C GLN A 172 10.67 2.29 -5.03
N VAL A 173 11.19 3.52 -4.97
CA VAL A 173 12.59 3.79 -4.66
C VAL A 173 13.01 3.16 -3.34
N LEU A 174 14.20 2.55 -3.34
CA LEU A 174 14.89 1.98 -2.18
C LEU A 174 16.33 2.49 -2.11
N ALA A 175 16.99 2.23 -0.97
CA ALA A 175 18.42 2.46 -0.80
C ALA A 175 19.24 1.70 -1.89
N PRO A 176 20.32 2.32 -2.41
CA PRO A 176 20.88 3.63 -2.05
C PRO A 176 20.27 4.82 -2.82
N HIS A 177 19.34 4.57 -3.72
CA HIS A 177 18.78 5.56 -4.65
C HIS A 177 17.94 6.62 -3.93
N ASP A 178 17.18 6.24 -2.89
CA ASP A 178 16.37 7.14 -2.08
C ASP A 178 17.21 8.26 -1.46
N LYS A 179 18.36 7.92 -0.86
CA LYS A 179 19.29 8.90 -0.31
C LYS A 179 19.85 9.83 -1.39
N GLY A 180 20.23 9.29 -2.54
CA GLY A 180 20.74 10.09 -3.65
C GLY A 180 19.70 11.10 -4.16
N ILE A 181 18.44 10.71 -4.24
CA ILE A 181 17.34 11.59 -4.64
C ILE A 181 17.10 12.66 -3.57
N ILE A 182 17.02 12.26 -2.29
CA ILE A 182 16.85 13.18 -1.14
C ILE A 182 17.96 14.24 -1.14
N ASP A 183 19.21 13.84 -1.36
CA ASP A 183 20.35 14.74 -1.39
C ASP A 183 20.22 15.79 -2.51
N GLU A 184 19.71 15.41 -3.69
CA GLU A 184 19.46 16.36 -4.80
C GLU A 184 18.22 17.24 -4.53
N VAL A 185 17.15 16.72 -3.92
CA VAL A 185 15.97 17.51 -3.52
C VAL A 185 16.34 18.56 -2.48
N ASN A 186 17.17 18.22 -1.50
CA ASN A 186 17.61 19.14 -0.44
C ASN A 186 18.51 20.28 -0.94
N LYS A 187 19.03 20.21 -2.17
CA LYS A 187 19.76 21.32 -2.80
C LYS A 187 18.85 22.38 -3.39
N ILE A 188 17.57 22.09 -3.58
CA ILE A 188 16.59 23.04 -4.11
C ILE A 188 16.16 23.95 -2.95
N SER A 189 16.66 25.18 -2.98
CA SER A 189 16.49 26.13 -1.88
C SER A 189 15.38 27.17 -2.12
N SER A 190 15.01 27.36 -3.38
CA SER A 190 14.05 28.37 -3.82
C SER A 190 13.30 27.92 -5.07
N ALA A 191 12.14 28.49 -5.30
CA ALA A 191 11.38 28.29 -6.54
C ALA A 191 12.17 28.67 -7.81
N THR A 192 13.18 29.55 -7.69
CA THR A 192 14.08 29.92 -8.80
C THR A 192 14.99 28.80 -9.24
N ASP A 193 15.19 27.78 -8.40
CA ASP A 193 16.02 26.61 -8.74
C ASP A 193 15.24 25.57 -9.56
N ILE A 194 13.94 25.79 -9.77
CA ILE A 194 13.02 24.86 -10.42
C ILE A 194 12.73 25.35 -11.86
N LYS A 195 12.89 24.46 -12.83
CA LYS A 195 12.61 24.74 -14.24
C LYS A 195 11.16 24.40 -14.58
N PHE A 196 10.23 25.33 -14.34
CA PHE A 196 8.80 25.10 -14.57
C PHE A 196 8.36 25.09 -16.05
N GLU A 197 9.12 25.74 -16.93
CA GLU A 197 8.78 25.85 -18.36
C GLU A 197 9.19 24.59 -19.10
N GLY A 198 8.20 23.75 -19.45
CA GLY A 198 8.42 22.48 -20.08
C GLY A 198 8.77 22.57 -21.57
N ASN A 199 9.45 21.53 -22.07
CA ASN A 199 9.67 21.28 -23.48
C ASN A 199 8.59 20.30 -23.99
N LYS A 200 7.59 20.80 -24.71
CA LYS A 200 6.46 20.01 -25.21
C LYS A 200 6.87 18.88 -26.16
N ASP A 201 7.98 19.03 -26.87
CA ASP A 201 8.48 18.01 -27.81
C ASP A 201 8.97 16.74 -27.09
N LEU A 202 9.26 16.85 -25.78
CA LEU A 202 9.65 15.73 -24.94
C LEU A 202 8.48 15.12 -24.12
N ILE A 203 7.27 15.65 -24.25
CA ILE A 203 6.09 15.13 -23.53
C ILE A 203 5.21 14.37 -24.51
N GLN A 204 5.11 13.06 -24.32
CA GLN A 204 4.20 12.18 -25.07
C GLN A 204 3.02 11.81 -24.19
N ILE A 205 1.81 12.07 -24.66
CA ILE A 205 0.58 11.63 -23.99
C ILE A 205 0.36 10.15 -24.32
N VAL A 206 0.02 9.38 -23.30
CA VAL A 206 -0.24 7.94 -23.38
C VAL A 206 -1.57 7.60 -22.69
N GLY A 207 -2.18 6.48 -23.05
CA GLY A 207 -3.46 6.05 -22.49
C GLY A 207 -3.85 4.65 -22.97
N GLU A 208 -4.85 4.54 -23.85
CA GLU A 208 -5.46 3.28 -24.29
C GLU A 208 -4.45 2.26 -24.84
N GLU A 209 -3.37 2.69 -25.47
CA GLU A 209 -2.32 1.79 -25.96
C GLU A 209 -1.61 1.06 -24.83
N VAL A 210 -1.44 1.73 -23.66
CA VAL A 210 -0.86 1.11 -22.45
C VAL A 210 -1.92 0.26 -21.76
N ASP A 211 -3.15 0.78 -21.59
CA ASP A 211 -4.28 0.06 -21.00
C ASP A 211 -4.46 -1.32 -21.65
N SER A 212 -4.46 -1.36 -22.98
CA SER A 212 -4.68 -2.60 -23.72
C SER A 212 -3.57 -3.62 -23.50
N VAL A 213 -2.30 -3.21 -23.51
CA VAL A 213 -1.17 -4.12 -23.29
C VAL A 213 -1.15 -4.60 -21.84
N TYR A 214 -1.39 -3.71 -20.87
CA TYR A 214 -1.44 -4.05 -19.46
C TYR A 214 -2.59 -5.04 -19.16
N LEU A 215 -3.81 -4.77 -19.63
CA LEU A 215 -4.95 -5.67 -19.44
C LEU A 215 -4.74 -7.06 -20.08
N ASN A 216 -4.07 -7.12 -21.23
CA ASN A 216 -3.68 -8.39 -21.82
C ASN A 216 -2.69 -9.18 -20.95
N LYS A 217 -1.76 -8.48 -20.27
CA LYS A 217 -0.88 -9.11 -19.29
C LYS A 217 -1.66 -9.58 -18.07
N VAL A 218 -2.56 -8.76 -17.52
CA VAL A 218 -3.43 -9.14 -16.39
C VAL A 218 -4.24 -10.40 -16.72
N LYS A 219 -4.70 -10.57 -17.96
CA LYS A 219 -5.42 -11.77 -18.36
C LYS A 219 -4.58 -13.06 -18.25
N THR A 220 -3.26 -12.98 -18.39
CA THR A 220 -2.39 -14.16 -18.29
C THR A 220 -2.26 -14.73 -16.88
N ILE A 221 -2.75 -14.01 -15.86
CA ILE A 221 -2.71 -14.43 -14.46
C ILE A 221 -3.77 -15.52 -14.16
N SER A 222 -4.84 -15.59 -14.95
CA SER A 222 -5.91 -16.58 -14.77
C SER A 222 -5.32 -18.01 -14.70
N ILE A 223 -5.64 -18.73 -13.65
CA ILE A 223 -5.15 -20.10 -13.42
C ILE A 223 -6.11 -21.11 -14.03
N ASP A 224 -7.41 -20.91 -13.82
CA ASP A 224 -8.48 -21.77 -14.34
C ASP A 224 -9.54 -20.96 -15.12
N PRO A 225 -9.28 -20.58 -16.38
CA PRO A 225 -10.26 -19.86 -17.18
C PRO A 225 -11.53 -20.67 -17.47
N GLU A 226 -11.51 -21.99 -17.34
CA GLU A 226 -12.68 -22.84 -17.56
C GLU A 226 -13.71 -22.70 -16.42
N VAL A 227 -13.26 -22.49 -15.19
CA VAL A 227 -14.19 -22.22 -14.08
C VAL A 227 -14.96 -20.92 -14.27
N ILE A 228 -14.33 -19.91 -14.87
CA ILE A 228 -14.99 -18.65 -15.20
C ILE A 228 -16.13 -18.89 -16.19
N LYS A 229 -15.90 -19.70 -17.22
CA LYS A 229 -16.94 -20.05 -18.21
C LYS A 229 -18.11 -20.79 -17.59
N ARG A 230 -17.85 -21.72 -16.66
CA ARG A 230 -18.90 -22.47 -15.93
C ARG A 230 -19.71 -21.55 -15.01
N GLN A 231 -19.08 -20.53 -14.45
CA GLN A 231 -19.66 -19.60 -13.48
C GLN A 231 -19.82 -18.18 -14.05
N LYS A 232 -20.05 -18.04 -15.36
CA LYS A 232 -20.19 -16.74 -16.05
C LYS A 232 -21.28 -15.84 -15.48
N ASP A 233 -22.28 -16.42 -14.81
CA ASP A 233 -23.40 -15.71 -14.18
C ASP A 233 -23.06 -15.24 -12.74
N LEU A 234 -21.81 -15.41 -12.28
CA LEU A 234 -21.35 -14.93 -10.99
C LEU A 234 -21.66 -13.43 -10.85
N LYS A 235 -22.43 -13.09 -9.80
CA LYS A 235 -22.84 -11.71 -9.56
C LYS A 235 -21.78 -10.98 -8.72
N ILE A 236 -21.12 -10.05 -9.36
CA ILE A 236 -20.03 -9.26 -8.78
C ILE A 236 -20.55 -7.84 -8.55
N VAL A 237 -20.36 -7.30 -7.34
CA VAL A 237 -20.49 -5.86 -7.09
C VAL A 237 -19.09 -5.28 -6.90
N TYR A 238 -18.79 -4.22 -7.64
CA TYR A 238 -17.52 -3.53 -7.56
C TYR A 238 -17.70 -2.03 -7.30
N THR A 239 -16.85 -1.45 -6.46
CA THR A 239 -16.73 0.00 -6.27
C THR A 239 -15.28 0.46 -6.30
N PRO A 240 -14.95 1.49 -7.10
CA PRO A 240 -13.64 2.14 -7.09
C PRO A 240 -13.50 3.18 -5.97
N ILE A 241 -14.52 3.43 -5.19
CA ILE A 241 -14.58 4.51 -4.19
C ILE A 241 -14.07 5.83 -4.81
N HIS A 242 -14.66 6.25 -5.94
CA HIS A 242 -14.29 7.43 -6.74
C HIS A 242 -12.91 7.37 -7.43
N GLY A 243 -12.14 6.29 -7.27
CA GLY A 243 -10.74 6.18 -7.67
C GLY A 243 -10.49 5.64 -9.07
N THR A 244 -9.21 5.45 -9.37
CA THR A 244 -8.68 5.07 -10.68
C THR A 244 -9.09 3.67 -11.13
N GLY A 245 -9.48 2.81 -10.19
CA GLY A 245 -9.96 1.47 -10.52
C GLY A 245 -11.14 1.43 -11.48
N MET A 246 -11.96 2.53 -11.53
CA MET A 246 -13.07 2.64 -12.48
C MET A 246 -12.62 2.57 -13.95
N MET A 247 -11.38 2.94 -14.24
CA MET A 247 -10.85 2.96 -15.60
C MET A 247 -10.62 1.55 -16.13
N LEU A 248 -10.15 0.63 -15.32
CA LEU A 248 -9.63 -0.66 -15.78
C LEU A 248 -10.30 -1.89 -15.16
N ILE A 249 -10.73 -1.86 -13.89
CA ILE A 249 -11.22 -3.07 -13.21
C ILE A 249 -12.48 -3.64 -13.87
N PRO A 250 -13.53 -2.86 -14.21
CA PRO A 250 -14.68 -3.40 -14.94
C PRO A 250 -14.31 -3.97 -16.32
N ARG A 251 -13.36 -3.34 -17.01
CA ARG A 251 -12.84 -3.81 -18.30
C ARG A 251 -12.08 -5.13 -18.16
N ALA A 252 -11.23 -5.23 -17.14
CA ALA A 252 -10.47 -6.44 -16.82
C ALA A 252 -11.40 -7.62 -16.50
N LEU A 253 -12.39 -7.42 -15.64
CA LEU A 253 -13.41 -8.44 -15.31
C LEU A 253 -14.14 -8.92 -16.54
N LYS A 254 -14.59 -8.01 -17.41
CA LYS A 254 -15.24 -8.35 -18.66
C LYS A 254 -14.32 -9.13 -19.61
N GLN A 255 -13.05 -8.72 -19.73
CA GLN A 255 -12.05 -9.40 -20.56
C GLN A 255 -11.75 -10.83 -20.07
N TRP A 256 -11.88 -11.08 -18.78
CA TRP A 256 -11.74 -12.42 -18.19
C TRP A 256 -12.95 -13.31 -18.45
N GLY A 257 -14.11 -12.72 -18.81
CA GLY A 257 -15.34 -13.45 -19.14
C GLY A 257 -16.45 -13.33 -18.10
N PHE A 258 -16.32 -12.42 -17.12
CA PHE A 258 -17.38 -12.12 -16.17
C PHE A 258 -18.39 -11.15 -16.80
N GLU A 259 -19.62 -11.60 -16.97
CA GLU A 259 -20.66 -10.85 -17.68
C GLU A 259 -21.60 -10.09 -16.71
N ASN A 260 -21.67 -10.53 -15.45
CA ASN A 260 -22.65 -10.04 -14.47
C ASN A 260 -21.98 -9.16 -13.40
N VAL A 261 -21.38 -8.07 -13.86
CA VAL A 261 -20.67 -7.10 -13.03
C VAL A 261 -21.52 -5.86 -12.80
N HIS A 262 -21.80 -5.53 -11.55
CA HIS A 262 -22.55 -4.37 -11.10
C HIS A 262 -21.64 -3.40 -10.38
N THR A 263 -21.79 -2.13 -10.63
CA THR A 263 -21.02 -1.07 -9.99
C THR A 263 -21.94 -0.18 -9.15
N VAL A 264 -21.37 0.50 -8.14
CA VAL A 264 -22.08 1.50 -7.33
C VAL A 264 -22.06 2.82 -8.09
N PRO A 265 -23.19 3.29 -8.67
CA PRO A 265 -23.19 4.46 -9.56
C PRO A 265 -22.66 5.72 -8.90
N GLU A 266 -23.00 5.95 -7.65
CA GLU A 266 -22.59 7.13 -6.87
C GLU A 266 -21.06 7.16 -6.62
N GLN A 267 -20.42 6.01 -6.59
CA GLN A 267 -18.97 5.85 -6.41
C GLN A 267 -18.20 5.65 -7.72
N MET A 268 -18.90 5.45 -8.84
CA MET A 268 -18.33 5.43 -10.21
C MET A 268 -18.16 6.83 -10.80
N VAL A 269 -18.10 7.85 -9.95
CA VAL A 269 -17.91 9.25 -10.33
C VAL A 269 -16.53 9.68 -9.86
N LYS A 270 -15.68 10.12 -10.79
CA LYS A 270 -14.36 10.69 -10.49
C LYS A 270 -14.52 11.92 -9.59
N SER A 271 -14.01 11.88 -8.39
CA SER A 271 -14.07 12.99 -7.44
C SER A 271 -12.94 12.93 -6.41
N GLY A 272 -12.14 13.99 -6.34
CA GLY A 272 -11.13 14.17 -5.30
C GLY A 272 -11.70 14.53 -3.94
N ASP A 273 -13.00 14.86 -3.87
CA ASP A 273 -13.69 15.19 -2.61
C ASP A 273 -14.25 13.96 -1.89
N PHE A 274 -14.27 12.79 -2.56
CA PHE A 274 -14.79 11.53 -2.01
C PHE A 274 -16.15 11.69 -1.31
N PRO A 275 -17.19 12.18 -1.99
CA PRO A 275 -18.42 12.67 -1.35
C PRO A 275 -19.25 11.60 -0.62
N THR A 276 -18.97 10.32 -0.85
CA THR A 276 -19.72 9.21 -0.25
C THR A 276 -19.00 8.58 0.95
N VAL A 277 -17.78 9.01 1.27
CA VAL A 277 -16.97 8.43 2.34
C VAL A 277 -16.14 9.49 3.06
N VAL A 278 -15.85 9.27 4.33
CA VAL A 278 -14.91 10.12 5.08
C VAL A 278 -13.46 9.81 4.68
N SER A 279 -13.16 8.51 4.52
CA SER A 279 -11.86 8.04 4.05
C SER A 279 -12.07 7.00 2.94
N PRO A 280 -11.42 7.16 1.77
CA PRO A 280 -11.57 6.23 0.64
C PRO A 280 -10.70 4.97 0.84
N ASN A 281 -10.83 4.33 2.00
CA ASN A 281 -10.06 3.16 2.38
C ASN A 281 -10.94 1.89 2.33
N PRO A 282 -10.66 0.91 1.45
CA PRO A 282 -11.43 -0.31 1.34
C PRO A 282 -11.34 -1.24 2.56
N GLU A 283 -10.51 -0.94 3.54
CA GLU A 283 -10.47 -1.61 4.85
C GLU A 283 -11.68 -1.22 5.73
N ASN A 284 -12.27 -0.06 5.49
CA ASN A 284 -13.33 0.50 6.31
C ASN A 284 -14.70 -0.03 5.88
N ALA A 285 -15.48 -0.51 6.84
CA ALA A 285 -16.85 -0.97 6.59
C ALA A 285 -17.74 0.13 5.97
N GLU A 286 -17.56 1.40 6.37
CA GLU A 286 -18.24 2.55 5.79
C GLU A 286 -18.02 2.66 4.28
N ALA A 287 -16.79 2.49 3.82
CA ALA A 287 -16.44 2.63 2.40
C ALA A 287 -17.09 1.55 1.52
N LEU A 288 -17.38 0.37 2.09
CA LEU A 288 -18.04 -0.74 1.40
C LEU A 288 -19.56 -0.78 1.60
N SER A 289 -20.12 0.07 2.46
CA SER A 289 -21.53 -0.01 2.84
C SER A 289 -22.49 0.08 1.66
N MET A 290 -22.29 1.03 0.74
CA MET A 290 -23.12 1.17 -0.47
C MET A 290 -23.03 -0.05 -1.40
N ALA A 291 -21.83 -0.61 -1.55
CA ALA A 291 -21.62 -1.80 -2.35
C ALA A 291 -22.28 -3.05 -1.70
N ILE A 292 -22.21 -3.18 -0.39
CA ILE A 292 -22.88 -4.25 0.35
C ILE A 292 -24.40 -4.12 0.26
N ASP A 293 -24.96 -2.91 0.34
CA ASP A 293 -26.39 -2.67 0.19
C ASP A 293 -26.87 -3.02 -1.23
N LEU A 294 -26.10 -2.67 -2.26
CA LEU A 294 -26.38 -3.11 -3.61
C LEU A 294 -26.31 -4.64 -3.72
N ALA A 295 -25.28 -5.25 -3.13
CA ALA A 295 -25.11 -6.71 -3.14
C ALA A 295 -26.25 -7.45 -2.47
N LYS A 296 -26.78 -6.95 -1.37
CA LYS A 296 -27.99 -7.48 -0.71
C LYS A 296 -29.21 -7.39 -1.62
N LYS A 297 -29.39 -6.26 -2.30
CA LYS A 297 -30.53 -6.00 -3.18
C LYS A 297 -30.60 -6.93 -4.39
N ILE A 298 -29.44 -7.26 -4.99
CA ILE A 298 -29.37 -8.10 -6.19
C ILE A 298 -29.00 -9.56 -5.88
N ASP A 299 -28.82 -9.91 -4.62
CA ASP A 299 -28.32 -11.20 -4.16
C ASP A 299 -26.97 -11.56 -4.84
N ALA A 300 -25.97 -10.72 -4.63
CA ALA A 300 -24.65 -10.90 -5.21
C ALA A 300 -23.84 -12.00 -4.52
N ASP A 301 -22.82 -12.49 -5.20
CA ASP A 301 -21.89 -13.51 -4.69
C ASP A 301 -20.68 -12.88 -3.95
N ILE A 302 -20.22 -11.71 -4.43
CA ILE A 302 -19.06 -11.02 -3.88
C ILE A 302 -19.19 -9.50 -4.03
N VAL A 303 -18.63 -8.77 -3.07
CA VAL A 303 -18.34 -7.32 -3.15
C VAL A 303 -16.84 -7.14 -3.20
N MET A 304 -16.37 -6.29 -4.10
CA MET A 304 -14.96 -5.86 -4.21
C MET A 304 -14.87 -4.34 -4.25
N ALA A 305 -13.83 -3.80 -3.64
CA ALA A 305 -13.52 -2.38 -3.65
C ALA A 305 -12.03 -2.15 -3.85
N SER A 306 -11.67 -1.05 -4.51
CA SER A 306 -10.29 -0.57 -4.61
C SER A 306 -10.16 0.83 -4.03
N ASP A 307 -8.97 1.17 -3.52
CA ASP A 307 -8.64 2.51 -3.06
C ASP A 307 -8.40 3.49 -4.24
N PRO A 308 -8.22 4.79 -4.00
CA PRO A 308 -8.15 5.80 -5.07
C PRO A 308 -7.10 5.55 -6.15
N ASP A 309 -5.96 4.97 -5.83
CA ASP A 309 -4.92 4.65 -6.81
C ASP A 309 -4.90 3.16 -7.21
N ALA A 310 -5.91 2.40 -6.77
CA ALA A 310 -6.18 1.02 -7.14
C ALA A 310 -4.97 0.09 -6.92
N ASP A 311 -4.26 0.27 -5.81
CA ASP A 311 -3.20 -0.63 -5.39
C ASP A 311 -3.66 -1.60 -4.25
N ARG A 312 -4.84 -1.37 -3.64
CA ARG A 312 -5.43 -2.22 -2.60
C ARG A 312 -6.80 -2.74 -3.00
N VAL A 313 -7.12 -3.95 -2.54
CA VAL A 313 -8.43 -4.58 -2.74
C VAL A 313 -9.08 -4.91 -1.40
N GLY A 314 -10.26 -4.37 -1.15
CA GLY A 314 -11.15 -4.78 -0.07
C GLY A 314 -12.25 -5.69 -0.60
N MET A 315 -12.75 -6.58 0.23
CA MET A 315 -13.83 -7.48 -0.15
C MET A 315 -14.79 -7.81 0.98
N ALA A 316 -16.01 -8.15 0.59
CA ALA A 316 -17.02 -8.77 1.46
C ALA A 316 -17.68 -9.93 0.74
N CYS A 317 -18.05 -10.96 1.49
CA CYS A 317 -18.78 -12.12 0.99
C CYS A 317 -19.77 -12.60 2.05
N LYS A 318 -20.64 -13.55 1.69
CA LYS A 318 -21.54 -14.17 2.63
C LYS A 318 -20.81 -15.22 3.47
N ASN A 319 -21.03 -15.20 4.80
CA ASN A 319 -20.60 -16.27 5.68
C ASN A 319 -21.49 -17.52 5.52
N ASP A 320 -21.22 -18.55 6.31
CA ASP A 320 -21.98 -19.81 6.36
C ASP A 320 -23.43 -19.67 6.86
N LYS A 321 -23.80 -18.48 7.39
CA LYS A 321 -25.15 -18.10 7.82
C LYS A 321 -25.87 -17.22 6.80
N GLY A 322 -25.23 -16.90 5.68
CA GLY A 322 -25.74 -16.01 4.63
C GLY A 322 -25.63 -14.52 4.97
N GLU A 323 -24.89 -14.15 6.01
CA GLU A 323 -24.65 -12.75 6.38
C GLU A 323 -23.43 -12.18 5.65
N TRP A 324 -23.50 -10.92 5.22
CA TRP A 324 -22.37 -10.23 4.63
C TRP A 324 -21.32 -9.89 5.68
N VAL A 325 -20.10 -10.35 5.45
CA VAL A 325 -18.93 -10.10 6.31
C VAL A 325 -17.76 -9.55 5.49
N LEU A 326 -17.02 -8.63 6.09
CA LEU A 326 -15.78 -8.15 5.53
C LEU A 326 -14.68 -9.18 5.79
N ILE A 327 -13.86 -9.41 4.77
CA ILE A 327 -12.66 -10.23 4.87
C ILE A 327 -11.46 -9.31 5.02
N ASN A 328 -10.68 -9.51 6.07
CA ASN A 328 -9.52 -8.64 6.33
C ASN A 328 -8.33 -8.94 5.38
N GLY A 329 -7.33 -8.06 5.39
CA GLY A 329 -6.19 -8.17 4.49
C GLY A 329 -5.36 -9.45 4.68
N ASN A 330 -5.20 -9.93 5.91
CA ASN A 330 -4.55 -11.22 6.18
C ASN A 330 -5.30 -12.39 5.55
N GLN A 331 -6.62 -12.43 5.75
CA GLN A 331 -7.50 -13.44 5.18
C GLN A 331 -7.52 -13.38 3.65
N THR A 332 -7.58 -12.17 3.10
CA THR A 332 -7.56 -11.95 1.64
C THR A 332 -6.24 -12.44 1.02
N CYS A 333 -5.10 -12.08 1.60
CA CYS A 333 -3.79 -12.54 1.15
C CYS A 333 -3.66 -14.07 1.25
N LEU A 334 -4.16 -14.65 2.34
CA LEU A 334 -4.20 -16.10 2.55
C LEU A 334 -5.04 -16.81 1.48
N LEU A 335 -6.24 -16.30 1.16
CA LEU A 335 -7.11 -16.85 0.10
C LEU A 335 -6.43 -16.83 -1.28
N PHE A 336 -5.78 -15.72 -1.64
CA PHE A 336 -5.03 -15.61 -2.88
C PHE A 336 -3.93 -16.66 -2.98
N LEU A 337 -3.06 -16.73 -1.99
CA LEU A 337 -1.91 -17.63 -2.02
C LEU A 337 -2.33 -19.10 -1.92
N TYR A 338 -3.33 -19.41 -1.10
CA TYR A 338 -3.92 -20.76 -1.06
C TYR A 338 -4.44 -21.18 -2.44
N TYR A 339 -5.25 -20.34 -3.09
CA TYR A 339 -5.81 -20.64 -4.40
C TYR A 339 -4.71 -20.83 -5.45
N ILE A 340 -3.76 -19.91 -5.51
CA ILE A 340 -2.64 -19.97 -6.46
C ILE A 340 -1.87 -21.28 -6.29
N ILE A 341 -1.46 -21.61 -5.07
CA ILE A 341 -0.67 -22.82 -4.79
C ILE A 341 -1.49 -24.07 -5.12
N LYS A 342 -2.69 -24.22 -4.56
CA LYS A 342 -3.49 -25.45 -4.73
C LYS A 342 -3.86 -25.69 -6.19
N ASN A 343 -4.26 -24.66 -6.93
CA ASN A 343 -4.70 -24.86 -8.31
C ASN A 343 -3.52 -24.97 -9.30
N ARG A 344 -2.38 -24.30 -9.05
CA ARG A 344 -1.16 -24.54 -9.84
C ARG A 344 -0.68 -25.98 -9.67
N ILE A 345 -0.71 -26.52 -8.46
CA ILE A 345 -0.38 -27.93 -8.19
C ILE A 345 -1.38 -28.85 -8.92
N ALA A 346 -2.68 -28.64 -8.76
CA ALA A 346 -3.73 -29.48 -9.37
C ALA A 346 -3.66 -29.49 -10.90
N MET A 347 -3.21 -28.39 -11.52
CA MET A 347 -3.08 -28.24 -12.97
C MET A 347 -1.68 -28.58 -13.51
N GLY A 348 -0.76 -29.02 -12.65
CA GLY A 348 0.63 -29.32 -13.04
C GLY A 348 1.41 -28.09 -13.50
N LYS A 349 1.04 -26.89 -13.01
CA LYS A 349 1.67 -25.61 -13.36
C LYS A 349 2.69 -25.16 -12.30
N MET A 350 2.76 -25.84 -11.15
CA MET A 350 3.73 -25.53 -10.10
C MET A 350 5.12 -26.02 -10.52
N LYS A 351 6.14 -25.21 -10.24
CA LYS A 351 7.54 -25.51 -10.51
C LYS A 351 8.35 -25.49 -9.22
N ASP A 352 9.50 -26.17 -9.22
CA ASP A 352 10.39 -26.26 -8.05
C ASP A 352 11.03 -24.92 -7.68
N ASP A 353 11.10 -24.00 -8.62
CA ASP A 353 11.65 -22.65 -8.45
C ASP A 353 10.59 -21.57 -8.19
N ASP A 354 9.31 -21.97 -8.02
CA ASP A 354 8.23 -21.04 -7.66
C ASP A 354 8.39 -20.59 -6.19
N PHE A 355 8.23 -19.30 -5.95
CA PHE A 355 8.27 -18.73 -4.60
C PHE A 355 7.18 -17.68 -4.35
N ILE A 356 6.86 -17.49 -3.07
CA ILE A 356 5.94 -16.48 -2.58
C ILE A 356 6.62 -15.55 -1.57
N VAL A 357 6.06 -14.36 -1.38
CA VAL A 357 6.59 -13.37 -0.43
C VAL A 357 5.46 -12.82 0.43
N LYS A 358 5.70 -12.69 1.74
CA LYS A 358 4.82 -11.93 2.65
C LYS A 358 5.63 -10.97 3.52
N THR A 359 4.95 -10.02 4.16
CA THR A 359 5.63 -9.19 5.15
C THR A 359 5.73 -9.91 6.50
N ILE A 360 6.72 -9.51 7.31
CA ILE A 360 6.93 -10.07 8.66
C ILE A 360 5.74 -9.88 9.60
N VAL A 361 4.80 -8.97 9.31
CA VAL A 361 3.60 -8.73 10.12
C VAL A 361 2.34 -9.37 9.53
N THR A 362 2.42 -9.94 8.33
CA THR A 362 1.33 -10.70 7.71
C THR A 362 1.23 -12.10 8.33
N THR A 363 0.05 -12.70 8.31
CA THR A 363 -0.27 -13.94 9.01
C THR A 363 0.69 -15.11 8.75
N GLU A 364 1.04 -15.85 9.79
CA GLU A 364 1.86 -17.06 9.71
C GLU A 364 1.11 -18.26 9.10
N LEU A 365 -0.21 -18.17 8.88
CA LEU A 365 -0.93 -19.22 8.15
C LEU A 365 -0.43 -19.39 6.71
N ILE A 366 0.05 -18.30 6.09
CA ILE A 366 0.68 -18.36 4.77
C ILE A 366 1.91 -19.27 4.80
N LYS A 367 2.71 -19.19 5.88
CA LYS A 367 3.85 -20.08 6.07
C LYS A 367 3.39 -21.53 6.23
N SER A 368 2.33 -21.78 6.98
CA SER A 368 1.78 -23.13 7.14
C SER A 368 1.31 -23.72 5.80
N VAL A 369 0.70 -22.91 4.94
CA VAL A 369 0.31 -23.33 3.57
C VAL A 369 1.54 -23.62 2.72
N ALA A 370 2.54 -22.73 2.74
CA ALA A 370 3.76 -22.89 1.95
C ALA A 370 4.55 -24.15 2.37
N ASP A 371 4.78 -24.33 3.67
CA ASP A 371 5.53 -25.47 4.21
C ASP A 371 4.88 -26.82 3.84
N LYS A 372 3.54 -26.91 4.01
CA LYS A 372 2.80 -28.15 3.72
C LYS A 372 2.77 -28.50 2.23
N ASN A 373 2.90 -27.50 1.37
CA ASN A 373 2.95 -27.68 -0.09
C ASN A 373 4.36 -27.58 -0.68
N HIS A 374 5.39 -27.49 0.16
CA HIS A 374 6.82 -27.44 -0.23
C HIS A 374 7.16 -26.26 -1.16
N ILE A 375 6.56 -25.09 -0.90
CA ILE A 375 6.80 -23.84 -1.65
C ILE A 375 7.75 -22.96 -0.84
N GLU A 376 8.76 -22.40 -1.49
CA GLU A 376 9.62 -21.40 -0.87
C GLU A 376 8.82 -20.14 -0.53
N MET A 377 8.89 -19.73 0.74
CA MET A 377 8.27 -18.50 1.22
C MET A 377 9.32 -17.60 1.84
N LEU A 378 9.28 -16.34 1.45
CA LEU A 378 10.18 -15.31 1.95
C LEU A 378 9.42 -14.31 2.81
N ASP A 379 10.04 -13.92 3.93
CA ASP A 379 9.60 -12.79 4.76
C ASP A 379 10.38 -11.53 4.38
N CYS A 380 9.69 -10.40 4.27
CA CYS A 380 10.31 -9.10 4.08
C CYS A 380 9.71 -8.04 5.02
N TYR A 381 10.29 -6.85 5.08
CA TYR A 381 9.71 -5.74 5.84
C TYR A 381 8.38 -5.28 5.26
N THR A 382 7.59 -4.56 6.07
CA THR A 382 6.37 -3.86 5.62
C THR A 382 6.69 -2.79 4.59
N GLY A 383 5.85 -2.74 3.57
CA GLY A 383 6.01 -1.89 2.39
C GLY A 383 6.31 -2.72 1.16
N PHE A 384 5.46 -2.57 0.14
CA PHE A 384 5.51 -3.45 -1.05
C PHE A 384 6.84 -3.36 -1.82
N LYS A 385 7.56 -2.26 -1.68
CA LYS A 385 8.94 -2.10 -2.19
C LYS A 385 9.89 -3.22 -1.75
N TRP A 386 9.65 -3.83 -0.59
CA TRP A 386 10.46 -4.95 -0.10
C TRP A 386 10.08 -6.25 -0.79
N ILE A 387 8.80 -6.47 -1.07
CA ILE A 387 8.34 -7.59 -1.92
C ILE A 387 8.94 -7.44 -3.33
N ALA A 388 8.86 -6.24 -3.91
CA ALA A 388 9.46 -5.95 -5.21
C ALA A 388 10.97 -6.18 -5.25
N ARG A 389 11.69 -5.87 -4.15
CA ARG A 389 13.11 -6.17 -4.01
C ARG A 389 13.39 -7.67 -4.08
N GLU A 390 12.60 -8.50 -3.38
CA GLU A 390 12.77 -9.96 -3.42
C GLU A 390 12.50 -10.51 -4.82
N ILE A 391 11.52 -9.97 -5.54
CA ILE A 391 11.28 -10.31 -6.95
C ILE A 391 12.50 -9.96 -7.80
N ARG A 392 13.01 -8.72 -7.68
CA ARG A 392 14.16 -8.23 -8.45
C ARG A 392 15.42 -9.08 -8.25
N LEU A 393 15.73 -9.46 -7.02
CA LEU A 393 16.91 -10.27 -6.70
C LEU A 393 16.88 -11.69 -7.31
N ARG A 394 15.68 -12.18 -7.61
CA ARG A 394 15.44 -13.53 -8.13
C ARG A 394 15.03 -13.54 -9.60
N GLU A 395 14.91 -12.38 -10.22
CA GLU A 395 14.55 -12.26 -11.63
C GLU A 395 15.48 -13.10 -12.53
N GLY A 396 14.91 -13.94 -13.37
CA GLY A 396 15.64 -14.87 -14.23
C GLY A 396 16.25 -16.11 -13.54
N LYS A 397 16.02 -16.28 -12.23
CA LYS A 397 16.52 -17.43 -11.45
C LYS A 397 15.40 -18.25 -10.84
N GLN A 398 14.38 -17.58 -10.33
CA GLN A 398 13.21 -18.17 -9.68
C GLN A 398 11.95 -17.48 -10.18
N GLN A 399 10.80 -18.13 -10.07
CA GLN A 399 9.51 -17.58 -10.50
C GLN A 399 8.69 -17.11 -9.29
N TYR A 400 8.44 -15.81 -9.21
CA TYR A 400 7.47 -15.26 -8.28
C TYR A 400 6.05 -15.62 -8.71
N ILE A 401 5.24 -16.17 -7.80
CA ILE A 401 3.86 -16.58 -8.08
C ILE A 401 2.81 -15.84 -7.24
N GLY A 402 3.23 -15.04 -6.27
CA GLY A 402 2.32 -14.21 -5.50
C GLY A 402 2.90 -13.75 -4.17
N GLY A 403 2.34 -12.66 -3.66
CA GLY A 403 2.70 -12.13 -2.35
C GLY A 403 1.86 -10.91 -1.99
N GLY A 404 1.85 -10.60 -0.72
CA GLY A 404 1.02 -9.50 -0.26
C GLY A 404 1.28 -9.05 1.18
N GLU A 405 0.46 -8.11 1.57
CA GLU A 405 0.50 -7.44 2.86
C GLU A 405 -0.84 -7.60 3.58
N GLU A 406 -0.82 -7.57 4.90
CA GLU A 406 -2.01 -7.53 5.76
C GLU A 406 -2.87 -6.28 5.51
N SER A 407 -2.27 -5.25 4.91
CA SER A 407 -2.91 -3.98 4.57
C SER A 407 -3.57 -3.98 3.18
N TYR A 408 -4.13 -5.13 2.77
CA TYR A 408 -4.96 -5.29 1.56
C TYR A 408 -4.23 -5.14 0.22
N GLY A 409 -2.90 -5.14 0.22
CA GLY A 409 -2.07 -5.12 -0.99
C GLY A 409 -1.69 -6.52 -1.43
N PHE A 410 -1.86 -6.83 -2.72
CA PHE A 410 -1.50 -8.11 -3.32
C PHE A 410 -0.95 -7.94 -4.74
N LEU A 411 -0.06 -8.84 -5.14
CA LEU A 411 0.49 -8.95 -6.48
C LEU A 411 0.61 -10.44 -6.85
N ALA A 412 0.06 -10.84 -7.99
CA ALA A 412 0.03 -12.24 -8.42
C ALA A 412 1.23 -12.64 -9.29
N GLU A 413 1.80 -11.72 -10.05
CA GLU A 413 2.86 -11.95 -11.04
C GLU A 413 3.93 -10.86 -10.95
N ASP A 414 4.96 -10.89 -11.77
CA ASP A 414 6.14 -10.02 -11.67
C ASP A 414 6.26 -8.92 -12.72
N PHE A 415 5.29 -8.81 -13.64
CA PHE A 415 5.32 -7.76 -14.67
C PHE A 415 4.97 -6.37 -14.13
N VAL A 416 4.36 -6.29 -12.96
CA VAL A 416 4.20 -5.11 -12.10
C VAL A 416 5.11 -5.26 -10.87
N ARG A 417 5.56 -4.14 -10.29
CA ARG A 417 6.43 -4.16 -9.10
C ARG A 417 5.88 -3.34 -7.94
N ASP A 418 4.58 -3.19 -7.91
CA ASP A 418 3.80 -2.66 -6.79
C ASP A 418 2.50 -3.46 -6.66
N LYS A 419 1.75 -3.23 -5.60
CA LYS A 419 0.44 -3.82 -5.38
C LYS A 419 -0.47 -3.54 -6.57
N ASP A 420 -1.27 -4.51 -6.94
CA ASP A 420 -2.12 -4.44 -8.13
C ASP A 420 -3.56 -4.85 -7.83
N ALA A 421 -4.45 -3.86 -7.61
CA ALA A 421 -5.85 -4.15 -7.40
C ALA A 421 -6.59 -4.54 -8.68
N VAL A 422 -6.06 -4.23 -9.86
CA VAL A 422 -6.68 -4.66 -11.14
C VAL A 422 -6.56 -6.17 -11.27
N SER A 423 -5.35 -6.70 -11.15
CA SER A 423 -5.12 -8.14 -11.19
C SER A 423 -5.72 -8.85 -9.97
N ALA A 424 -5.65 -8.24 -8.78
CA ALA A 424 -6.23 -8.82 -7.59
C ALA A 424 -7.76 -8.95 -7.67
N CYS A 425 -8.49 -7.95 -8.16
CA CYS A 425 -9.95 -8.05 -8.34
C CYS A 425 -10.33 -9.14 -9.35
N THR A 426 -9.62 -9.26 -10.48
CA THR A 426 -9.91 -10.30 -11.47
C THR A 426 -9.61 -11.70 -10.93
N LEU A 427 -8.50 -11.88 -10.25
CA LEU A 427 -8.15 -13.15 -9.61
C LEU A 427 -9.12 -13.50 -8.48
N LEU A 428 -9.54 -12.50 -7.68
CA LEU A 428 -10.52 -12.72 -6.62
C LEU A 428 -11.88 -13.16 -7.17
N ALA A 429 -12.30 -12.61 -8.30
CA ALA A 429 -13.50 -13.08 -9.00
C ALA A 429 -13.35 -14.53 -9.50
N GLU A 430 -12.18 -14.92 -10.00
CA GLU A 430 -11.89 -16.32 -10.36
C GLU A 430 -11.92 -17.25 -9.13
N ILE A 431 -11.36 -16.82 -8.00
CA ILE A 431 -11.40 -17.58 -6.74
C ILE A 431 -12.85 -17.76 -6.27
N CYS A 432 -13.67 -16.71 -6.37
CA CYS A 432 -15.09 -16.77 -6.05
C CYS A 432 -15.85 -17.74 -6.99
N ALA A 433 -15.56 -17.69 -8.29
CA ALA A 433 -16.11 -18.64 -9.26
C ALA A 433 -15.71 -20.08 -8.95
N TRP A 434 -14.43 -20.30 -8.61
CA TRP A 434 -13.92 -21.61 -8.20
C TRP A 434 -14.58 -22.13 -6.91
N ALA A 435 -14.81 -21.27 -5.92
CA ALA A 435 -15.55 -21.64 -4.71
C ALA A 435 -16.99 -22.03 -5.04
N LYS A 436 -17.68 -21.20 -5.83
CA LYS A 436 -19.08 -21.44 -6.25
C LYS A 436 -19.24 -22.71 -7.08
N ASP A 437 -18.28 -23.03 -7.94
CA ASP A 437 -18.25 -24.27 -8.72
C ASP A 437 -18.20 -25.54 -7.85
N GLN A 438 -17.73 -25.40 -6.60
CA GLN A 438 -17.72 -26.43 -5.57
C GLN A 438 -18.90 -26.34 -4.59
N GLY A 439 -19.86 -25.44 -4.86
CA GLY A 439 -21.00 -25.19 -3.98
C GLY A 439 -20.64 -24.48 -2.66
N LYS A 440 -19.56 -23.69 -2.65
CA LYS A 440 -19.05 -22.98 -1.47
C LYS A 440 -19.05 -21.47 -1.68
N THR A 441 -19.11 -20.73 -0.57
CA THR A 441 -18.75 -19.31 -0.53
C THR A 441 -17.25 -19.13 -0.31
N LEU A 442 -16.73 -17.93 -0.52
CA LEU A 442 -15.33 -17.60 -0.17
C LEU A 442 -15.04 -17.77 1.33
N PHE A 443 -16.04 -17.48 2.17
CA PHE A 443 -15.91 -17.68 3.61
C PHE A 443 -15.78 -19.17 3.97
N GLU A 444 -16.53 -20.04 3.31
CA GLU A 444 -16.41 -21.49 3.53
C GLU A 444 -15.05 -22.03 3.04
N VAL A 445 -14.48 -21.46 1.98
CA VAL A 445 -13.08 -21.76 1.58
C VAL A 445 -12.10 -21.33 2.67
N LEU A 446 -12.30 -20.18 3.30
CA LEU A 446 -11.48 -19.73 4.42
C LEU A 446 -11.58 -20.71 5.61
N LEU A 447 -12.79 -21.22 5.89
CA LEU A 447 -13.00 -22.25 6.92
C LEU A 447 -12.27 -23.56 6.57
N ASP A 448 -12.26 -23.97 5.29
CA ASP A 448 -11.47 -25.14 4.83
C ASP A 448 -9.97 -24.93 5.12
N ILE A 449 -9.44 -23.74 4.85
CA ILE A 449 -8.04 -23.40 5.14
C ILE A 449 -7.76 -23.50 6.62
N TYR A 450 -8.63 -22.99 7.46
CA TYR A 450 -8.49 -23.05 8.92
C TYR A 450 -8.50 -24.50 9.44
N VAL A 451 -9.36 -25.36 8.90
CA VAL A 451 -9.40 -26.77 9.26
C VAL A 451 -8.15 -27.51 8.79
N GLU A 452 -7.63 -27.21 7.57
CA GLU A 452 -6.49 -27.91 6.99
C GLU A 452 -5.13 -27.44 7.56
N TYR A 453 -4.99 -26.12 7.83
CA TYR A 453 -3.69 -25.51 8.17
C TYR A 453 -3.62 -24.94 9.60
N GLY A 454 -4.72 -24.93 10.32
CA GLY A 454 -4.84 -24.33 11.65
C GLY A 454 -5.59 -23.00 11.62
N PHE A 455 -6.24 -22.66 12.73
CA PHE A 455 -6.96 -21.40 12.91
C PHE A 455 -6.04 -20.34 13.49
N SER A 456 -6.08 -19.14 12.93
CA SER A 456 -5.52 -17.95 13.56
C SER A 456 -6.43 -16.75 13.42
N LYS A 457 -6.33 -15.85 14.39
CA LYS A 457 -7.02 -14.56 14.38
C LYS A 457 -6.01 -13.45 14.50
N GLU A 458 -6.02 -12.57 13.51
CA GLU A 458 -5.17 -11.41 13.44
C GLU A 458 -5.94 -10.15 13.81
N THR A 459 -5.28 -9.28 14.57
CA THR A 459 -5.81 -7.95 14.94
C THR A 459 -4.68 -6.93 14.97
N THR A 460 -5.00 -5.69 14.59
CA THR A 460 -4.06 -4.56 14.70
C THR A 460 -4.58 -3.55 15.71
N VAL A 461 -3.78 -3.25 16.71
CA VAL A 461 -4.05 -2.20 17.70
C VAL A 461 -3.18 -0.98 17.39
N ASN A 462 -3.80 0.18 17.20
CA ASN A 462 -3.12 1.44 16.98
C ASN A 462 -3.18 2.29 18.25
N VAL A 463 -2.02 2.62 18.82
CA VAL A 463 -1.90 3.56 19.94
C VAL A 463 -1.40 4.89 19.39
N VAL A 464 -2.28 5.89 19.40
CA VAL A 464 -1.96 7.24 18.92
C VAL A 464 -1.59 8.14 20.10
N LYS A 465 -0.46 8.82 20.01
CA LYS A 465 0.04 9.75 21.01
C LYS A 465 0.30 11.09 20.31
N PRO A 466 -0.64 12.03 20.33
CA PRO A 466 -0.53 13.26 19.54
C PRO A 466 0.59 14.20 20.06
N GLY A 467 1.19 14.93 19.14
CA GLY A 467 2.17 15.97 19.42
C GLY A 467 3.60 15.47 19.67
N LYS A 468 4.49 16.43 19.96
CA LYS A 468 5.93 16.15 20.19
C LYS A 468 6.16 15.23 21.38
N SER A 469 5.46 15.47 22.50
CA SER A 469 5.52 14.60 23.68
C SER A 469 5.08 13.17 23.38
N GLY A 470 4.06 13.01 22.51
CA GLY A 470 3.60 11.70 22.07
C GLY A 470 4.65 10.91 21.28
N ALA A 471 5.40 11.58 20.44
CA ALA A 471 6.52 10.95 19.71
C ALA A 471 7.63 10.47 20.65
N GLU A 472 7.93 11.26 21.69
CA GLU A 472 8.90 10.88 22.75
C GLU A 472 8.39 9.70 23.58
N GLU A 473 7.10 9.68 23.93
CA GLU A 473 6.47 8.55 24.62
C GLU A 473 6.56 7.25 23.79
N ILE A 474 6.27 7.31 22.49
CA ILE A 474 6.38 6.15 21.61
C ILE A 474 7.82 5.64 21.54
N LYS A 475 8.79 6.55 21.45
CA LYS A 475 10.21 6.19 21.49
C LYS A 475 10.57 5.49 22.80
N ALA A 476 10.12 6.04 23.93
CA ALA A 476 10.32 5.45 25.25
C ALA A 476 9.65 4.08 25.39
N MET A 477 8.43 3.90 24.85
CA MET A 477 7.75 2.59 24.79
C MET A 477 8.58 1.56 24.05
N MET A 478 9.09 1.89 22.84
CA MET A 478 9.92 0.97 22.05
C MET A 478 11.22 0.59 22.78
N GLU A 479 11.88 1.56 23.40
CA GLU A 479 13.10 1.28 24.18
C GLU A 479 12.80 0.42 25.42
N ASN A 480 11.67 0.62 26.08
CA ASN A 480 11.25 -0.22 27.19
C ASN A 480 10.95 -1.66 26.74
N PHE A 481 10.19 -1.86 25.67
CA PHE A 481 9.94 -3.20 25.10
C PHE A 481 11.24 -3.91 24.71
N ARG A 482 12.25 -3.16 24.24
CA ARG A 482 13.55 -3.71 23.85
C ARG A 482 14.42 -4.05 25.04
N SER A 483 14.50 -3.16 26.03
CA SER A 483 15.37 -3.31 27.21
C SER A 483 14.79 -4.27 28.25
N ASN A 484 13.47 -4.32 28.35
CA ASN A 484 12.71 -5.13 29.29
C ASN A 484 11.67 -5.98 28.56
N PRO A 485 12.08 -6.94 27.72
CA PRO A 485 11.15 -7.76 26.95
C PRO A 485 10.23 -8.52 27.90
N PRO A 486 8.91 -8.55 27.62
CA PRO A 486 7.96 -9.29 28.44
C PRO A 486 8.33 -10.78 28.45
N ARG A 487 8.30 -11.40 29.62
CA ARG A 487 8.54 -12.85 29.78
C ARG A 487 7.30 -13.69 29.49
N GLU A 488 6.13 -13.08 29.61
CA GLU A 488 4.82 -13.68 29.39
C GLU A 488 3.90 -12.66 28.71
N ILE A 489 3.09 -13.10 27.75
CA ILE A 489 2.11 -12.28 27.05
C ILE A 489 0.81 -13.08 26.97
N GLY A 490 -0.30 -12.50 27.43
CA GLY A 490 -1.61 -13.14 27.38
C GLY A 490 -1.67 -14.47 28.13
N GLY A 491 -0.90 -14.65 29.19
CA GLY A 491 -0.84 -15.89 29.98
C GLY A 491 0.06 -16.98 29.38
N SER A 492 0.83 -16.68 28.32
CA SER A 492 1.73 -17.63 27.68
C SER A 492 3.18 -17.13 27.71
N LYS A 493 4.13 -18.04 27.97
CA LYS A 493 5.55 -17.73 28.05
C LYS A 493 6.11 -17.30 26.70
N VAL A 494 6.89 -16.21 26.68
CA VAL A 494 7.65 -15.78 25.50
C VAL A 494 8.84 -16.73 25.30
N VAL A 495 8.91 -17.34 24.13
CA VAL A 495 9.95 -18.32 23.76
C VAL A 495 10.90 -17.82 22.68
N LEU A 496 10.55 -16.73 21.99
CA LEU A 496 11.41 -16.14 20.96
C LEU A 496 11.16 -14.62 20.88
N VAL A 497 12.25 -13.87 20.79
CA VAL A 497 12.23 -12.41 20.56
C VAL A 497 13.07 -12.11 19.33
N LYS A 498 12.51 -11.41 18.35
CA LYS A 498 13.24 -10.88 17.19
C LYS A 498 13.33 -9.37 17.32
N ASP A 499 14.55 -8.84 17.38
CA ASP A 499 14.82 -7.40 17.33
C ASP A 499 15.45 -7.03 16.00
N PHE A 500 14.66 -6.45 15.12
CA PHE A 500 15.11 -6.06 13.79
C PHE A 500 15.97 -4.80 13.78
N LYS A 501 16.01 -4.04 14.89
CA LYS A 501 16.93 -2.90 15.02
C LYS A 501 18.37 -3.36 15.24
N THR A 502 18.54 -4.47 15.95
CA THR A 502 19.85 -5.07 16.21
C THR A 502 20.16 -6.27 15.31
N LEU A 503 19.17 -6.69 14.49
CA LEU A 503 19.20 -7.89 13.66
C LEU A 503 19.51 -9.18 14.45
N LYS A 504 18.91 -9.31 15.63
CA LYS A 504 19.13 -10.45 16.53
C LYS A 504 17.83 -11.17 16.88
N VAL A 505 17.95 -12.50 17.00
CA VAL A 505 16.93 -13.39 17.55
C VAL A 505 17.44 -13.91 18.89
N THR A 506 16.64 -13.83 19.93
CA THR A 506 16.93 -14.42 21.25
C THR A 506 15.87 -15.48 21.53
N ASP A 507 16.30 -16.72 21.78
CA ASP A 507 15.41 -17.81 22.16
C ASP A 507 15.08 -17.81 23.67
N GLY A 508 14.15 -18.67 24.09
CA GLY A 508 13.74 -18.79 25.49
C GLY A 508 14.84 -19.26 26.46
N ASN A 509 15.97 -19.73 25.95
CA ASN A 509 17.15 -20.14 26.72
C ASN A 509 18.23 -19.03 26.76
N GLY A 510 18.01 -17.91 26.04
CA GLY A 510 18.95 -16.81 25.94
C GLY A 510 20.02 -16.98 24.86
N ASN A 511 19.91 -17.98 23.98
CA ASN A 511 20.80 -18.10 22.83
C ASN A 511 20.46 -17.01 21.80
N ILE A 512 21.51 -16.40 21.21
CA ILE A 512 21.38 -15.30 20.26
C ILE A 512 21.86 -15.78 18.89
N THR A 513 21.04 -15.55 17.87
CA THR A 513 21.37 -15.74 16.44
C THR A 513 21.09 -14.46 15.66
N GLU A 514 21.58 -14.38 14.43
CA GLU A 514 21.38 -13.21 13.56
C GLU A 514 20.11 -13.39 12.69
N ILE A 515 19.50 -12.25 12.32
CA ILE A 515 18.41 -12.18 11.34
C ILE A 515 19.01 -11.78 10.00
N ASP A 516 18.76 -12.59 8.97
CA ASP A 516 19.13 -12.25 7.58
C ASP A 516 18.08 -11.31 6.98
N MET A 517 18.31 -10.01 7.13
CA MET A 517 17.46 -8.94 6.57
C MET A 517 18.35 -7.84 5.96
N PRO A 518 17.87 -7.13 4.93
CA PRO A 518 18.69 -6.21 4.13
C PRO A 518 19.24 -5.00 4.90
N GLU A 519 18.54 -4.58 5.94
CA GLU A 519 18.90 -3.44 6.78
C GLU A 519 18.22 -3.52 8.14
N ALA A 520 18.67 -2.71 9.10
CA ALA A 520 18.02 -2.60 10.41
C ALA A 520 16.68 -1.85 10.30
N SER A 521 15.67 -2.30 11.04
CA SER A 521 14.34 -1.69 11.11
C SER A 521 13.83 -1.63 12.55
N ASN A 522 13.14 -0.57 12.92
CA ASN A 522 12.64 -0.41 14.29
C ASN A 522 11.37 -1.25 14.53
N VAL A 523 11.52 -2.57 14.47
CA VAL A 523 10.46 -3.56 14.70
C VAL A 523 10.93 -4.54 15.77
N LEU A 524 10.01 -4.93 16.65
CA LEU A 524 10.17 -6.02 17.61
C LEU A 524 9.09 -7.07 17.35
N GLN A 525 9.45 -8.34 17.47
CA GLN A 525 8.50 -9.45 17.46
C GLN A 525 8.71 -10.37 18.66
N TYR A 526 7.60 -10.78 19.27
CA TYR A 526 7.54 -11.75 20.34
C TYR A 526 6.73 -12.94 19.90
N PHE A 527 7.21 -14.14 20.20
CA PHE A 527 6.51 -15.40 19.97
C PHE A 527 6.37 -16.13 21.30
N THR A 528 5.18 -16.57 21.58
CA THR A 528 4.88 -17.31 22.80
C THR A 528 4.77 -18.81 22.55
N GLU A 529 4.81 -19.59 23.64
CA GLU A 529 4.79 -21.06 23.60
C GLU A 529 3.51 -21.60 22.93
N ASP A 530 2.38 -20.89 23.07
CA ASP A 530 1.09 -21.25 22.46
C ASP A 530 0.95 -20.75 20.99
N GLY A 531 2.03 -20.23 20.40
CA GLY A 531 2.05 -19.79 19.01
C GLY A 531 1.51 -18.38 18.76
N THR A 532 1.21 -17.60 19.81
CA THR A 532 0.84 -16.18 19.64
C THR A 532 2.05 -15.39 19.16
N LYS A 533 1.85 -14.53 18.16
CA LYS A 533 2.85 -13.63 17.61
C LYS A 533 2.41 -12.18 17.82
N ILE A 534 3.29 -11.37 18.35
CA ILE A 534 3.07 -9.94 18.49
C ILE A 534 4.21 -9.20 17.77
N SER A 535 3.86 -8.30 16.86
CA SER A 535 4.82 -7.41 16.21
C SER A 535 4.55 -5.98 16.65
N VAL A 536 5.59 -5.27 17.08
CA VAL A 536 5.50 -3.89 17.56
C VAL A 536 6.30 -3.00 16.63
N ARG A 537 5.65 -1.97 16.07
CA ARG A 537 6.27 -1.07 15.09
C ARG A 537 5.75 0.36 15.25
N PRO A 538 6.62 1.35 15.50
CA PRO A 538 6.23 2.76 15.44
C PRO A 538 6.01 3.19 13.99
N SER A 539 5.10 4.13 13.77
CA SER A 539 4.94 4.79 12.47
C SER A 539 6.14 5.71 12.20
N GLY A 540 6.64 5.73 10.96
CA GLY A 540 7.68 6.66 10.55
C GLY A 540 7.18 8.08 10.26
N THR A 541 5.86 8.24 10.04
CA THR A 541 5.26 9.51 9.56
C THR A 541 4.27 10.14 10.53
N GLU A 542 3.77 9.38 11.50
CA GLU A 542 2.73 9.81 12.43
C GLU A 542 3.09 9.40 13.86
N PRO A 543 2.69 10.16 14.89
CA PRO A 543 2.95 9.82 16.28
C PRO A 543 2.02 8.68 16.74
N LYS A 544 2.22 7.50 16.18
CA LYS A 544 1.48 6.27 16.52
C LYS A 544 2.41 5.05 16.55
N ILE A 545 2.04 4.08 17.36
CA ILE A 545 2.67 2.76 17.40
C ILE A 545 1.63 1.69 17.11
N LYS A 546 1.98 0.73 16.28
CA LYS A 546 1.12 -0.39 15.87
C LYS A 546 1.55 -1.68 16.55
N PHE A 547 0.57 -2.39 17.05
CA PHE A 547 0.73 -3.76 17.55
C PHE A 547 -0.06 -4.68 16.64
N TYR A 548 0.64 -5.57 15.95
CA TYR A 548 0.03 -6.63 15.16
C TYR A 548 0.00 -7.89 16.01
N VAL A 549 -1.18 -8.34 16.36
CA VAL A 549 -1.42 -9.50 17.23
C VAL A 549 -2.01 -10.63 16.39
N GLU A 550 -1.35 -11.76 16.38
CA GLU A 550 -1.84 -13.00 15.80
C GLU A 550 -1.92 -14.06 16.89
N VAL A 551 -3.12 -14.57 17.16
CA VAL A 551 -3.34 -15.64 18.13
C VAL A 551 -3.72 -16.92 17.40
N LYS A 552 -3.20 -18.06 17.87
CA LYS A 552 -3.55 -19.38 17.34
C LYS A 552 -4.70 -19.99 18.12
N GLY A 553 -5.53 -20.76 17.41
CA GLY A 553 -6.62 -21.52 17.97
C GLY A 553 -6.75 -22.89 17.29
N GLU A 554 -7.59 -23.74 17.85
CA GLU A 554 -7.91 -25.04 17.27
C GLU A 554 -9.29 -25.00 16.63
N MET A 555 -9.40 -25.53 15.40
CA MET A 555 -10.64 -25.61 14.65
C MET A 555 -10.68 -26.91 13.85
N GLY A 556 -11.38 -27.89 14.36
CA GLY A 556 -11.48 -29.22 13.74
C GLY A 556 -12.57 -29.35 12.67
N CYS A 557 -13.50 -28.40 12.57
CA CYS A 557 -14.60 -28.41 11.60
C CYS A 557 -15.20 -27.00 11.43
N HIS A 558 -15.95 -26.76 10.34
CA HIS A 558 -16.61 -25.47 10.08
C HIS A 558 -17.53 -25.01 11.23
N LYS A 559 -18.32 -25.93 11.79
CA LYS A 559 -19.23 -25.62 12.91
C LYS A 559 -18.51 -25.19 14.18
N CYS A 560 -17.21 -25.42 14.28
CA CYS A 560 -16.38 -25.02 15.41
C CYS A 560 -15.92 -23.56 15.32
N PHE A 561 -16.15 -22.88 14.20
CA PHE A 561 -15.64 -21.54 13.94
C PHE A 561 -16.05 -20.51 15.00
N ASP A 562 -17.34 -20.42 15.33
CA ASP A 562 -17.82 -19.41 16.29
C ASP A 562 -17.14 -19.58 17.66
N ALA A 563 -16.98 -20.82 18.13
CA ALA A 563 -16.32 -21.11 19.40
C ALA A 563 -14.80 -20.81 19.33
N ALA A 564 -14.13 -21.17 18.24
CA ALA A 564 -12.72 -20.90 18.02
C ALA A 564 -12.45 -19.38 17.92
N ASN A 565 -13.33 -18.66 17.21
CA ASN A 565 -13.23 -17.21 17.07
C ASN A 565 -13.46 -16.49 18.42
N ALA A 566 -14.45 -16.89 19.21
CA ALA A 566 -14.71 -16.33 20.53
C ALA A 566 -13.51 -16.55 21.49
N ALA A 567 -12.96 -17.76 21.52
CA ALA A 567 -11.78 -18.07 22.33
C ALA A 567 -10.56 -17.24 21.88
N ALA A 568 -10.39 -17.03 20.57
CA ALA A 568 -9.31 -16.18 20.05
C ALA A 568 -9.51 -14.70 20.42
N GLU A 569 -10.74 -14.19 20.45
CA GLU A 569 -11.05 -12.83 20.91
C GLU A 569 -10.70 -12.63 22.38
N GLU A 570 -11.08 -13.57 23.25
CA GLU A 570 -10.68 -13.55 24.66
C GLU A 570 -9.15 -13.52 24.83
N LYS A 571 -8.45 -14.29 24.01
CA LYS A 571 -6.98 -14.34 24.03
C LYS A 571 -6.37 -13.03 23.52
N VAL A 572 -6.90 -12.40 22.47
CA VAL A 572 -6.50 -11.08 22.00
C VAL A 572 -6.64 -10.04 23.13
N GLU A 573 -7.75 -10.06 23.86
CA GLU A 573 -7.96 -9.16 25.00
C GLU A 573 -6.98 -9.42 26.16
N ALA A 574 -6.64 -10.69 26.42
CA ALA A 574 -5.60 -11.03 27.40
C ALA A 574 -4.22 -10.50 26.98
N VAL A 575 -3.88 -10.60 25.69
CA VAL A 575 -2.65 -10.03 25.11
C VAL A 575 -2.64 -8.51 25.27
N ARG A 576 -3.72 -7.82 24.92
CA ARG A 576 -3.85 -6.37 25.05
C ARG A 576 -3.63 -5.92 26.51
N LYS A 577 -4.29 -6.56 27.44
CA LYS A 577 -4.15 -6.27 28.89
C LYS A 577 -2.71 -6.47 29.37
N SER A 578 -2.06 -7.56 28.95
CA SER A 578 -0.68 -7.85 29.36
C SER A 578 0.35 -6.86 28.82
N LEU A 579 0.07 -6.23 27.67
CA LEU A 579 0.92 -5.20 27.05
C LEU A 579 0.53 -3.76 27.42
N GLY A 580 -0.61 -3.57 28.08
CA GLY A 580 -1.13 -2.25 28.46
C GLY A 580 -1.62 -1.42 27.25
N ILE A 581 -2.22 -2.05 26.25
CA ILE A 581 -2.65 -1.43 24.97
C ILE A 581 -4.13 -1.61 24.70
#